data_464d6df1eecd77fbcdf8cf443a178657
#
_entry.id   464d6df1eecd77fbcdf8cf443a178657
#
_cell.length_a   1.000
_cell.length_b   1.000
_cell.length_c   1.000
_cell.angle_alpha   90.00
_cell.angle_beta   90.00
_cell.angle_gamma   90.00
#
_symmetry.space_group_name_H-M   'P 1'
#
loop_
_entity.id
_entity.type
_entity.pdbx_description
1 polymer ?
#
loop_
_entity_poly.entity_id
_entity_poly.type
_entity_poly.pdbx_seq_one_letter_code
_entity_poly.pdbx_strand_id
1 'polypeptide(L)'
;SSLDEQFSDQNWRRYLYFNAGFFFHESPTKFGARFLEFAQRIKNSTHPRITRQSLDPWLDQVVLPMVIHSFGGGRHTLARGWLDAKTSCHYRRIPLLYAREDDRVITKLERLANQAHIRARLSQHPAFQRMIYQKQGRRLRGMIDRSHQPISEVALYNKLKAVGYWVR
;
A
#
# COMPACT_ATOMS: atom_id res chain seq x y z
N SER A 1 14.63 -24.57 -7.06
CA SER A 1 15.16 -23.78 -8.15
C SER A 1 14.59 -22.38 -8.11
N SER A 2 15.42 -21.39 -8.27
CA SER A 2 15.04 -19.99 -8.38
C SER A 2 14.11 -19.79 -9.59
N LEU A 3 13.08 -18.96 -9.47
CA LEU A 3 12.25 -18.57 -10.62
C LEU A 3 13.02 -17.65 -11.58
N ASP A 4 14.10 -17.05 -11.12
CA ASP A 4 15.03 -16.27 -11.90
C ASP A 4 16.44 -16.85 -11.65
N GLU A 5 17.13 -17.25 -12.71
CA GLU A 5 18.47 -17.84 -12.63
C GLU A 5 19.52 -16.86 -12.06
N GLN A 6 19.26 -15.57 -12.14
CA GLN A 6 20.13 -14.54 -11.57
C GLN A 6 20.05 -14.47 -10.03
N PHE A 7 19.00 -15.04 -9.44
CA PHE A 7 18.76 -14.99 -8.00
C PHE A 7 18.71 -16.41 -7.42
N SER A 8 19.82 -16.84 -6.82
CA SER A 8 19.89 -18.12 -6.12
C SER A 8 18.96 -18.14 -4.92
N ASP A 9 18.17 -19.20 -4.77
CA ASP A 9 17.29 -19.43 -3.60
C ASP A 9 18.07 -19.41 -2.28
N GLN A 10 19.35 -19.73 -2.31
CA GLN A 10 20.23 -19.74 -1.14
C GLN A 10 20.48 -18.34 -0.56
N ASN A 11 20.33 -17.29 -1.38
CA ASN A 11 20.53 -15.90 -0.98
C ASN A 11 19.26 -15.21 -0.47
N TRP A 12 18.10 -15.84 -0.56
CA TRP A 12 16.84 -15.30 -0.09
C TRP A 12 16.67 -15.51 1.40
N ARG A 13 17.17 -14.56 2.17
CA ARG A 13 16.99 -14.58 3.63
C ARG A 13 15.62 -14.09 4.09
N ARG A 14 14.91 -13.32 3.24
CA ARG A 14 13.62 -12.72 3.60
C ARG A 14 12.82 -12.39 2.35
N TYR A 15 11.59 -12.91 2.28
CA TYR A 15 10.64 -12.49 1.27
C TYR A 15 10.19 -11.05 1.52
N LEU A 16 10.35 -10.18 0.54
CA LEU A 16 9.90 -8.80 0.61
C LEU A 16 8.48 -8.72 0.04
N TYR A 17 7.53 -8.39 0.88
CA TYR A 17 6.17 -8.11 0.49
C TYR A 17 6.05 -6.64 0.07
N PHE A 18 5.46 -6.40 -1.11
CA PHE A 18 5.17 -5.08 -1.62
C PHE A 18 3.65 -4.90 -1.75
N ASN A 19 3.18 -3.70 -1.44
CA ASN A 19 1.80 -3.35 -1.71
C ASN A 19 1.63 -3.16 -3.23
N ALA A 20 0.72 -3.91 -3.84
CA ALA A 20 0.45 -3.87 -5.27
C ALA A 20 -0.33 -2.62 -5.73
N GLY A 21 -0.71 -1.72 -4.81
CA GLY A 21 -1.49 -0.52 -5.12
C GLY A 21 -0.77 0.53 -5.94
N PHE A 22 0.56 0.48 -5.97
CA PHE A 22 1.36 1.47 -6.68
C PHE A 22 2.78 0.99 -6.93
N PHE A 23 3.23 1.09 -8.17
CA PHE A 23 4.61 0.83 -8.56
C PHE A 23 4.99 1.67 -9.78
N PHE A 24 6.28 1.92 -9.94
CA PHE A 24 6.84 2.59 -11.11
C PHE A 24 7.70 1.64 -11.92
N HIS A 25 7.59 1.75 -13.23
CA HIS A 25 8.50 1.09 -14.14
C HIS A 25 8.64 1.93 -15.42
N GLU A 26 9.85 2.03 -15.95
CA GLU A 26 10.14 2.79 -17.17
C GLU A 26 9.51 2.18 -18.43
N SER A 27 9.25 0.88 -18.44
CA SER A 27 8.63 0.17 -19.56
C SER A 27 7.47 -0.71 -19.07
N PRO A 28 6.21 -0.24 -19.13
CA PRO A 28 5.04 -1.03 -18.75
C PRO A 28 4.94 -2.34 -19.55
N THR A 29 5.30 -2.34 -20.82
CA THR A 29 5.25 -3.54 -21.67
C THR A 29 6.22 -4.62 -21.18
N LYS A 30 7.48 -4.27 -20.92
CA LYS A 30 8.47 -5.22 -20.38
C LYS A 30 8.07 -5.74 -19.02
N PHE A 31 7.56 -4.84 -18.16
CA PHE A 31 7.09 -5.20 -16.83
C PHE A 31 5.92 -6.17 -16.91
N GLY A 32 4.91 -5.87 -17.74
CA GLY A 32 3.72 -6.70 -17.92
C GLY A 32 4.04 -8.09 -18.45
N ALA A 33 4.95 -8.18 -19.43
CA ALA A 33 5.41 -9.46 -19.98
C ALA A 33 6.10 -10.32 -18.90
N ARG A 34 7.00 -9.73 -18.12
CA ARG A 34 7.70 -10.43 -17.03
C ARG A 34 6.74 -10.82 -15.91
N PHE A 35 5.77 -9.96 -15.61
CA PHE A 35 4.74 -10.24 -14.61
C PHE A 35 3.89 -11.45 -15.02
N LEU A 36 3.43 -11.48 -16.26
CA LEU A 36 2.65 -12.60 -16.81
C LEU A 36 3.45 -13.91 -16.80
N GLU A 37 4.72 -13.86 -17.23
CA GLU A 37 5.62 -15.01 -17.21
C GLU A 37 5.72 -15.62 -15.80
N PHE A 38 6.03 -14.79 -14.79
CA PHE A 38 6.19 -15.28 -13.42
C PHE A 38 4.86 -15.75 -12.83
N ALA A 39 3.75 -15.06 -13.11
CA ALA A 39 2.43 -15.49 -12.67
C ALA A 39 2.06 -16.87 -13.22
N GLN A 40 2.31 -17.10 -14.51
CA GLN A 40 2.07 -18.39 -15.16
C GLN A 40 2.97 -19.49 -14.59
N ARG A 41 4.27 -19.20 -14.37
CA ARG A 41 5.21 -20.16 -13.77
C ARG A 41 4.78 -20.56 -12.36
N ILE A 42 4.34 -19.63 -11.53
CA ILE A 42 3.84 -19.93 -10.18
C ILE A 42 2.54 -20.71 -10.25
N LYS A 43 1.58 -20.26 -11.06
CA LYS A 43 0.27 -20.92 -11.20
C LYS A 43 0.41 -22.37 -11.67
N ASN A 44 1.32 -22.63 -12.61
CA ASN A 44 1.54 -23.95 -13.19
C ASN A 44 2.58 -24.78 -12.43
N SER A 45 3.08 -24.28 -11.30
CA SER A 45 4.09 -25.00 -10.53
C SER A 45 3.49 -26.22 -9.84
N THR A 46 4.16 -27.34 -9.99
CA THR A 46 3.83 -28.61 -9.27
C THR A 46 4.55 -28.72 -7.93
N HIS A 47 5.34 -27.72 -7.54
CA HIS A 47 6.12 -27.76 -6.32
C HIS A 47 5.23 -27.81 -5.07
N PRO A 48 5.40 -28.77 -4.14
CA PRO A 48 4.46 -28.98 -3.02
C PRO A 48 4.27 -27.77 -2.09
N ARG A 49 5.29 -26.90 -1.96
CA ARG A 49 5.17 -25.68 -1.16
C ARG A 49 4.30 -24.62 -1.83
N ILE A 50 4.17 -24.65 -3.14
CA ILE A 50 3.33 -23.72 -3.92
C ILE A 50 1.91 -24.25 -4.00
N THR A 51 1.75 -25.54 -4.32
CA THR A 51 0.42 -26.15 -4.48
C THR A 51 -0.40 -26.20 -3.19
N ARG A 52 0.23 -26.15 -2.03
CA ARG A 52 -0.42 -26.08 -0.72
C ARG A 52 -0.90 -24.67 -0.34
N GLN A 53 -0.53 -23.63 -1.11
CA GLN A 53 -0.93 -22.26 -0.82
C GLN A 53 -2.15 -21.88 -1.65
N SER A 54 -3.13 -21.23 -1.03
CA SER A 54 -4.17 -20.55 -1.78
C SER A 54 -3.59 -19.26 -2.38
N LEU A 55 -3.38 -19.27 -3.70
CA LEU A 55 -2.86 -18.11 -4.43
C LEU A 55 -3.97 -17.15 -4.87
N ASP A 56 -5.23 -17.56 -4.80
CA ASP A 56 -6.36 -16.71 -5.09
C ASP A 56 -6.86 -16.02 -3.80
N PRO A 57 -6.99 -14.70 -3.75
CA PRO A 57 -6.72 -13.69 -4.79
C PRO A 57 -5.28 -13.08 -4.75
N TRP A 58 -4.31 -13.73 -4.12
CA TRP A 58 -3.02 -13.13 -3.73
C TRP A 58 -1.87 -13.35 -4.74
N LEU A 59 -2.13 -13.97 -5.88
CA LEU A 59 -1.08 -14.29 -6.86
C LEU A 59 -0.34 -13.03 -7.33
N ASP A 60 -1.04 -11.94 -7.56
CA ASP A 60 -0.46 -10.66 -7.96
C ASP A 60 0.54 -10.12 -6.93
N GLN A 61 0.22 -10.24 -5.66
CA GLN A 61 1.08 -9.78 -4.58
C GLN A 61 2.30 -10.68 -4.34
N VAL A 62 2.19 -11.96 -4.71
CA VAL A 62 3.32 -12.91 -4.65
C VAL A 62 4.27 -12.66 -5.82
N VAL A 63 3.74 -12.41 -7.01
CA VAL A 63 4.52 -12.20 -8.24
C VAL A 63 5.22 -10.84 -8.25
N LEU A 64 4.55 -9.78 -7.79
CA LEU A 64 5.05 -8.42 -7.89
C LEU A 64 6.45 -8.20 -7.32
N PRO A 65 6.80 -8.68 -6.10
CA PRO A 65 8.15 -8.54 -5.59
C PRO A 65 9.22 -9.18 -6.46
N MET A 66 8.89 -10.34 -7.04
CA MET A 66 9.82 -11.08 -7.89
C MET A 66 10.11 -10.31 -9.17
N VAL A 67 9.07 -9.75 -9.79
CA VAL A 67 9.20 -8.93 -10.99
C VAL A 67 10.00 -7.67 -10.70
N ILE A 68 9.70 -6.95 -9.60
CA ILE A 68 10.44 -5.77 -9.20
C ILE A 68 11.93 -6.08 -9.02
N HIS A 69 12.25 -7.16 -8.33
CA HIS A 69 13.64 -7.58 -8.13
C HIS A 69 14.31 -8.00 -9.42
N SER A 70 13.62 -8.66 -10.35
CA SER A 70 14.20 -9.08 -11.64
C SER A 70 14.64 -7.90 -12.52
N PHE A 71 14.11 -6.71 -12.22
CA PHE A 71 14.52 -5.45 -12.85
C PHE A 71 15.50 -4.63 -11.99
N GLY A 72 16.08 -5.21 -10.96
CA GLY A 72 16.98 -4.51 -10.04
C GLY A 72 16.30 -3.54 -9.08
N GLY A 73 14.97 -3.51 -9.07
CA GLY A 73 14.19 -2.71 -8.12
C GLY A 73 14.17 -3.29 -6.72
N GLY A 74 13.63 -2.56 -5.77
CA GLY A 74 13.49 -3.03 -4.40
C GLY A 74 13.38 -1.91 -3.38
N ARG A 75 13.61 -2.26 -2.11
CA ARG A 75 13.43 -1.36 -0.98
C ARG A 75 14.25 -0.06 -1.06
N HIS A 76 15.38 -0.09 -1.74
CA HIS A 76 16.31 1.04 -1.84
C HIS A 76 16.04 1.96 -3.03
N THR A 77 15.12 1.58 -3.92
CA THR A 77 14.80 2.33 -5.15
C THR A 77 14.04 3.63 -4.84
N LEU A 78 13.27 3.65 -3.77
CA LEU A 78 12.53 4.83 -3.32
C LEU A 78 12.97 5.24 -1.92
N ALA A 79 13.07 6.54 -1.69
CA ALA A 79 13.37 7.07 -0.36
C ALA A 79 12.28 6.67 0.65
N ARG A 80 12.65 6.58 1.93
CA ARG A 80 11.69 6.34 3.01
C ARG A 80 10.62 7.42 3.02
N GLY A 81 9.37 7.00 3.17
CA GLY A 81 8.23 7.91 3.25
C GLY A 81 7.61 8.27 1.91
N TRP A 82 8.00 7.64 0.81
CA TRP A 82 7.34 7.81 -0.48
C TRP A 82 5.96 7.16 -0.51
N LEU A 83 5.83 5.98 0.09
CA LEU A 83 4.55 5.26 0.17
C LEU A 83 4.05 5.27 1.61
N ASP A 84 2.75 5.51 1.77
CA ASP A 84 2.05 5.56 3.07
C ASP A 84 2.62 6.59 4.07
N ALA A 85 3.15 7.71 3.55
CA ALA A 85 3.66 8.80 4.36
C ALA A 85 3.42 10.17 3.71
N LYS A 86 4.45 11.02 3.64
CA LYS A 86 4.31 12.43 3.23
C LYS A 86 3.90 12.63 1.77
N THR A 87 4.21 11.70 0.88
CA THR A 87 4.04 11.86 -0.57
C THR A 87 2.82 11.12 -1.09
N SER A 88 2.52 9.96 -0.54
CA SER A 88 1.37 9.15 -0.92
C SER A 88 0.80 8.45 0.29
N CYS A 89 -0.49 8.11 0.23
CA CYS A 89 -1.18 7.37 1.28
C CYS A 89 -2.14 6.36 0.66
N HIS A 90 -2.02 5.11 1.07
CA HIS A 90 -2.99 4.10 0.70
C HIS A 90 -4.37 4.47 1.28
N TYR A 91 -5.45 4.35 0.50
CA TYR A 91 -6.78 4.79 0.92
C TYR A 91 -7.24 4.21 2.26
N ARG A 92 -6.84 2.99 2.60
CA ARG A 92 -7.14 2.37 3.91
C ARG A 92 -6.44 3.05 5.07
N ARG A 93 -5.37 3.81 4.81
CA ARG A 93 -4.60 4.53 5.83
C ARG A 93 -5.02 5.98 6.00
N ILE A 94 -6.05 6.45 5.29
CA ILE A 94 -6.58 7.80 5.47
C ILE A 94 -6.88 8.14 6.94
N PRO A 95 -7.47 7.27 7.75
CA PRO A 95 -7.65 7.55 9.18
C PRO A 95 -6.33 7.80 9.93
N LEU A 96 -5.27 7.05 9.61
CA LEU A 96 -3.94 7.28 10.18
C LEU A 96 -3.35 8.63 9.74
N LEU A 97 -3.55 9.01 8.50
CA LEU A 97 -3.11 10.30 7.98
C LEU A 97 -3.79 11.44 8.77
N TYR A 98 -5.11 11.39 8.95
CA TYR A 98 -5.82 12.37 9.77
C TYR A 98 -5.36 12.39 11.23
N ALA A 99 -5.01 11.24 11.79
CA ALA A 99 -4.56 11.13 13.18
C ALA A 99 -3.14 11.67 13.39
N ARG A 100 -2.25 11.52 12.41
CA ARG A 100 -0.80 11.76 12.59
C ARG A 100 -0.29 13.05 11.97
N GLU A 101 -0.77 13.39 10.78
CA GLU A 101 -0.21 14.51 10.03
C GLU A 101 -0.59 15.86 10.64
N ASP A 102 0.22 16.87 10.39
CA ASP A 102 -0.06 18.22 10.85
C ASP A 102 -1.27 18.85 10.11
N ASP A 103 -1.81 19.95 10.65
CA ASP A 103 -2.99 20.61 10.11
C ASP A 103 -2.76 21.17 8.70
N ARG A 104 -1.53 21.54 8.38
CA ARG A 104 -1.15 22.05 7.07
C ARG A 104 -1.29 20.96 6.00
N VAL A 105 -0.84 19.73 6.30
CA VAL A 105 -0.98 18.57 5.40
C VAL A 105 -2.45 18.23 5.18
N ILE A 106 -3.23 18.17 6.25
CA ILE A 106 -4.67 17.86 6.17
C ILE A 106 -5.43 18.92 5.37
N THR A 107 -5.14 20.19 5.62
CA THR A 107 -5.78 21.30 4.87
C THR A 107 -5.43 21.23 3.39
N LYS A 108 -4.17 20.90 3.06
CA LYS A 108 -3.76 20.72 1.65
C LYS A 108 -4.48 19.54 1.01
N LEU A 109 -4.56 18.40 1.71
CA LEU A 109 -5.29 17.22 1.24
C LEU A 109 -6.75 17.56 0.93
N GLU A 110 -7.46 18.17 1.89
CA GLU A 110 -8.87 18.52 1.73
C GLU A 110 -9.08 19.52 0.60
N ARG A 111 -8.20 20.53 0.47
CA ARG A 111 -8.25 21.47 -0.64
C ARG A 111 -8.12 20.79 -2.00
N LEU A 112 -7.17 19.89 -2.15
CA LEU A 112 -6.98 19.13 -3.38
C LEU A 112 -8.19 18.22 -3.66
N ALA A 113 -8.64 17.48 -2.64
CA ALA A 113 -9.78 16.57 -2.76
C ALA A 113 -11.09 17.27 -3.14
N ASN A 114 -11.23 18.57 -2.82
CA ASN A 114 -12.40 19.36 -3.16
C ASN A 114 -12.36 20.02 -4.55
N GLN A 115 -11.26 19.87 -5.31
CA GLN A 115 -11.27 20.27 -6.73
C GLN A 115 -12.31 19.43 -7.49
N ALA A 116 -13.10 20.05 -8.35
CA ALA A 116 -14.29 19.43 -8.96
C ALA A 116 -14.01 18.06 -9.60
N HIS A 117 -12.96 17.97 -10.44
CA HIS A 117 -12.59 16.74 -11.13
C HIS A 117 -12.08 15.63 -10.20
N ILE A 118 -11.40 16.00 -9.10
CA ILE A 118 -10.92 15.06 -8.08
C ILE A 118 -12.09 14.59 -7.22
N ARG A 119 -12.93 15.53 -6.78
CA ARG A 119 -14.12 15.23 -5.98
C ARG A 119 -15.06 14.26 -6.68
N ALA A 120 -15.30 14.46 -7.98
CA ALA A 120 -16.15 13.58 -8.79
C ALA A 120 -15.68 12.11 -8.77
N ARG A 121 -14.38 11.88 -8.62
CA ARG A 121 -13.79 10.54 -8.51
C ARG A 121 -13.75 10.03 -7.07
N LEU A 122 -13.20 10.82 -6.16
CA LEU A 122 -12.98 10.37 -4.79
C LEU A 122 -14.27 10.18 -4.00
N SER A 123 -15.33 10.96 -4.28
CA SER A 123 -16.63 10.82 -3.60
C SER A 123 -17.32 9.47 -3.83
N GLN A 124 -16.92 8.75 -4.89
CA GLN A 124 -17.43 7.41 -5.18
C GLN A 124 -16.81 6.32 -4.29
N HIS A 125 -15.72 6.61 -3.58
CA HIS A 125 -15.04 5.66 -2.72
C HIS A 125 -15.41 5.86 -1.26
N PRO A 126 -15.95 4.83 -0.57
CA PRO A 126 -16.45 4.94 0.79
C PRO A 126 -15.46 5.54 1.80
N ALA A 127 -14.17 5.19 1.67
CA ALA A 127 -13.14 5.71 2.57
C ALA A 127 -12.98 7.23 2.46
N PHE A 128 -12.91 7.77 1.25
CA PHE A 128 -12.79 9.21 1.00
C PHE A 128 -14.08 9.94 1.32
N GLN A 129 -15.23 9.36 0.91
CA GLN A 129 -16.54 9.90 1.22
C GLN A 129 -16.68 10.11 2.73
N ARG A 130 -16.40 9.09 3.51
CA ARG A 130 -16.50 9.13 4.97
C ARG A 130 -15.53 10.12 5.61
N MET A 131 -14.25 10.01 5.26
CA MET A 131 -13.18 10.74 5.97
C MET A 131 -13.11 12.21 5.57
N ILE A 132 -13.28 12.51 4.27
CA ILE A 132 -13.13 13.88 3.74
C ILE A 132 -14.49 14.58 3.66
N TYR A 133 -15.43 14.03 2.87
CA TYR A 133 -16.66 14.75 2.53
C TYR A 133 -17.70 14.75 3.64
N GLN A 134 -17.77 13.69 4.45
CA GLN A 134 -18.59 13.67 5.68
C GLN A 134 -17.84 14.21 6.89
N LYS A 135 -16.64 14.76 6.71
CA LYS A 135 -15.83 15.42 7.76
C LYS A 135 -15.46 14.52 8.96
N GLN A 136 -15.57 13.19 8.83
CA GLN A 136 -15.21 12.30 9.93
C GLN A 136 -13.71 12.32 10.23
N GLY A 137 -12.85 12.60 9.26
CA GLY A 137 -11.42 12.79 9.47
C GLY A 137 -11.12 13.94 10.44
N ARG A 138 -11.81 15.07 10.29
CA ARG A 138 -11.66 16.21 11.23
C ARG A 138 -12.18 15.88 12.63
N ARG A 139 -13.29 15.16 12.76
CA ARG A 139 -13.80 14.68 14.05
C ARG A 139 -12.80 13.73 14.71
N LEU A 140 -12.30 12.74 13.97
CA LEU A 140 -11.28 11.83 14.46
C LEU A 140 -10.06 12.57 15.00
N ARG A 141 -9.61 13.59 14.28
CA ARG A 141 -8.47 14.42 14.65
C ARG A 141 -8.66 15.10 16.02
N GLY A 142 -9.86 15.58 16.31
CA GLY A 142 -10.21 16.16 17.60
C GLY A 142 -10.25 15.15 18.75
N MET A 143 -10.37 13.85 18.45
CA MET A 143 -10.40 12.78 19.48
C MET A 143 -9.00 12.24 19.83
N ILE A 144 -7.96 12.63 19.10
CA ILE A 144 -6.60 12.14 19.30
C ILE A 144 -5.76 13.25 19.91
N ASP A 145 -5.32 12.99 21.13
CA ASP A 145 -4.31 13.83 21.76
C ASP A 145 -2.98 13.67 21.04
N ARG A 146 -2.51 14.74 20.42
CA ARG A 146 -1.26 14.79 19.68
C ARG A 146 -0.11 15.40 20.48
N SER A 147 -0.39 15.89 21.68
CA SER A 147 0.62 16.46 22.57
C SER A 147 1.58 15.41 23.14
N HIS A 148 1.12 14.15 23.19
CA HIS A 148 1.88 12.99 23.71
C HIS A 148 2.41 12.10 22.56
N GLN A 149 3.03 12.66 21.55
CA GLN A 149 3.71 11.88 20.49
C GLN A 149 5.14 11.51 20.91
N PRO A 150 5.62 10.30 20.54
CA PRO A 150 5.11 9.44 19.49
C PRO A 150 4.25 8.27 20.01
N ILE A 151 2.98 8.26 19.70
CA ILE A 151 2.16 7.05 19.85
C ILE A 151 2.66 6.02 18.82
N SER A 152 2.92 4.78 19.24
CA SER A 152 3.30 3.74 18.29
C SER A 152 2.21 3.57 17.22
N GLU A 153 2.60 3.29 15.97
CA GLU A 153 1.65 3.10 14.89
C GLU A 153 0.66 1.98 15.20
N VAL A 154 1.12 0.93 15.86
CA VAL A 154 0.28 -0.22 16.27
C VAL A 154 -0.78 0.21 17.29
N ALA A 155 -0.40 1.01 18.31
CA ALA A 155 -1.34 1.49 19.31
C ALA A 155 -2.40 2.41 18.68
N LEU A 156 -1.98 3.30 17.79
CA LEU A 156 -2.89 4.18 17.06
C LEU A 156 -3.84 3.40 16.15
N TYR A 157 -3.33 2.41 15.42
CA TYR A 157 -4.12 1.53 14.59
C TYR A 157 -5.20 0.77 15.38
N ASN A 158 -4.83 0.22 16.54
CA ASN A 158 -5.77 -0.48 17.41
C ASN A 158 -6.83 0.47 17.96
N LYS A 159 -6.45 1.69 18.35
CA LYS A 159 -7.40 2.74 18.77
C LYS A 159 -8.38 3.09 17.64
N LEU A 160 -7.88 3.28 16.41
CA LEU A 160 -8.72 3.59 15.25
C LEU A 160 -9.72 2.47 14.92
N LYS A 161 -9.30 1.21 15.10
CA LYS A 161 -10.19 0.05 14.95
C LYS A 161 -11.28 0.05 16.04
N ALA A 162 -10.89 0.24 17.30
CA ALA A 162 -11.81 0.22 18.43
C ALA A 162 -12.91 1.29 18.32
N VAL A 163 -12.58 2.47 17.80
CA VAL A 163 -13.55 3.56 17.60
C VAL A 163 -14.23 3.54 16.21
N GLY A 164 -14.07 2.46 15.45
CA GLY A 164 -14.77 2.25 14.18
C GLY A 164 -14.32 3.13 13.00
N TYR A 165 -13.16 3.76 13.10
CA TYR A 165 -12.62 4.60 12.02
C TYR A 165 -11.78 3.84 10.99
N TRP A 166 -11.46 2.57 11.26
CA TRP A 166 -10.71 1.79 10.29
C TRP A 166 -11.59 1.37 9.11
N VAL A 167 -11.17 1.70 7.91
CA VAL A 167 -11.87 1.34 6.66
C VAL A 167 -11.30 0.01 6.16
N ARG A 168 -12.17 -0.96 5.94
CA ARG A 168 -11.84 -2.27 5.34
C ARG A 168 -11.92 -2.22 3.83
#